data_683d150f920979072a813b0558893fe1
#
_entry.id   683d150f920979072a813b0558893fe1
#
_cell.length_a   1.000
_cell.length_b   1.000
_cell.length_c   1.000
_cell.angle_alpha   90.00
_cell.angle_beta   90.00
_cell.angle_gamma   90.00
#
_symmetry.space_group_name_H-M   'P 1'
#
loop_
_entity.id
_entity.type
_entity.pdbx_description
1 polymer ?
#
loop_
_entity_poly.entity_id
_entity_poly.type
_entity_poly.pdbx_seq_one_letter_code
_entity_poly.pdbx_strand_id
1 'polypeptide(L)'
;MTPRERMMTAIEGGVPDRIPLDIWATGEVWEKLKAHFGTEDLGAIQQALHIDGFSGVGPAYVGPAVPTHTDGATEDYWGMRYAAMRYETGLYMEQTHYPLA
;
A
#
# COMPACT_ATOMS: atom_id res chain seq x y z
N MET A 1 24.24 -0.18 -9.13
CA MET A 1 22.95 -0.42 -9.84
C MET A 1 21.89 0.56 -9.38
N THR A 2 21.07 1.06 -10.29
CA THR A 2 19.83 1.75 -9.93
C THR A 2 18.80 0.77 -9.34
N PRO A 3 17.78 1.23 -8.60
CA PRO A 3 16.70 0.36 -8.12
C PRO A 3 16.09 -0.51 -9.22
N ARG A 4 15.80 0.08 -10.39
CA ARG A 4 15.24 -0.64 -11.53
C ARG A 4 16.18 -1.72 -12.07
N GLU A 5 17.45 -1.41 -12.27
CA GLU A 5 18.45 -2.38 -12.75
C GLU A 5 18.59 -3.54 -11.77
N ARG A 6 18.61 -3.24 -10.47
CA ARG A 6 18.73 -4.24 -9.41
C ARG A 6 17.54 -5.21 -9.42
N MET A 7 16.33 -4.66 -9.50
CA MET A 7 15.10 -5.43 -9.60
C MET A 7 15.07 -6.30 -10.86
N MET A 8 15.38 -5.72 -12.02
CA MET A 8 15.38 -6.47 -13.28
C MET A 8 16.44 -7.59 -13.27
N THR A 9 17.64 -7.30 -12.76
CA THR A 9 18.69 -8.33 -12.61
C THR A 9 18.21 -9.50 -11.77
N ALA A 10 17.53 -9.24 -10.65
CA ALA A 10 16.99 -10.30 -9.78
C ALA A 10 15.86 -11.10 -10.47
N ILE A 11 14.93 -10.41 -11.14
CA ILE A 11 13.81 -11.05 -11.86
C ILE A 11 14.33 -11.95 -13.01
N GLU A 12 15.37 -11.55 -13.68
CA GLU A 12 16.00 -12.29 -14.78
C GLU A 12 16.93 -13.42 -14.28
N GLY A 13 17.02 -13.64 -12.97
CA GLY A 13 17.82 -14.68 -12.36
C GLY A 13 19.32 -14.37 -12.28
N GLY A 14 19.71 -13.13 -12.47
CA GLY A 14 21.07 -12.64 -12.27
C GLY A 14 21.37 -12.33 -10.80
N VAL A 15 22.61 -11.92 -10.53
CA VAL A 15 23.07 -11.55 -9.19
C VAL A 15 23.17 -10.02 -9.10
N PRO A 16 22.24 -9.34 -8.42
CA PRO A 16 22.33 -7.89 -8.21
C PRO A 16 23.43 -7.53 -7.20
N ASP A 17 23.78 -6.24 -7.15
CA ASP A 17 24.79 -5.71 -6.21
C ASP A 17 24.38 -5.86 -4.73
N ARG A 18 23.08 -5.95 -4.44
CA ARG A 18 22.47 -6.30 -3.16
C ARG A 18 21.07 -6.87 -3.38
N ILE A 19 20.50 -7.48 -2.37
CA ILE A 19 19.09 -7.94 -2.42
C ILE A 19 18.18 -6.70 -2.62
N PRO A 20 17.27 -6.74 -3.62
CA PRO A 20 16.24 -5.71 -3.77
C PRO A 20 15.33 -5.66 -2.54
N LEU A 21 14.99 -4.46 -2.11
CA LEU A 21 14.15 -4.21 -0.93
C LEU A 21 12.86 -3.51 -1.33
N ASP A 22 11.78 -3.95 -0.70
CA ASP A 22 10.48 -3.28 -0.73
C ASP A 22 9.99 -3.05 0.69
N ILE A 23 8.98 -2.18 0.86
CA ILE A 23 8.39 -1.87 2.16
C ILE A 23 6.87 -1.94 2.08
N TRP A 24 6.30 -2.74 2.97
CA TRP A 24 4.88 -2.74 3.25
C TRP A 24 4.67 -2.26 4.67
N ALA A 25 3.94 -1.16 4.81
CA ALA A 25 3.73 -0.54 6.10
C ALA A 25 2.29 0.01 6.20
N THR A 26 1.77 0.04 7.43
CA THR A 26 0.49 0.67 7.71
C THR A 26 0.60 2.18 7.66
N GLY A 27 -0.56 2.88 7.57
CA GLY A 27 -0.60 4.34 7.57
C GLY A 27 0.11 4.95 8.79
N GLU A 28 -0.07 4.34 9.97
CA GLU A 28 0.55 4.81 11.22
C GLU A 28 2.08 4.74 11.17
N VAL A 29 2.63 3.71 10.52
CA VAL A 29 4.09 3.59 10.33
C VAL A 29 4.59 4.65 9.36
N TRP A 30 3.85 4.89 8.26
CA TRP A 30 4.20 5.96 7.33
C TRP A 30 4.19 7.35 8.00
N GLU A 31 3.20 7.65 8.84
CA GLU A 31 3.17 8.92 9.60
C GLU A 31 4.38 9.07 10.54
N LYS A 32 4.80 7.99 11.20
CA LYS A 32 6.03 7.99 12.02
C LYS A 32 7.29 8.22 11.17
N LEU A 33 7.37 7.61 9.99
CA LEU A 33 8.51 7.80 9.09
C LEU A 33 8.56 9.23 8.54
N LYS A 34 7.41 9.79 8.14
CA LYS A 34 7.31 11.20 7.72
C LYS A 34 7.81 12.15 8.81
N ALA A 35 7.34 11.95 10.04
CA ALA A 35 7.78 12.74 11.19
C ALA A 35 9.28 12.59 11.45
N HIS A 36 9.81 11.37 11.36
CA HIS A 36 11.24 11.11 11.59
C HIS A 36 12.14 11.77 10.53
N PHE A 37 11.76 11.68 9.26
CA PHE A 37 12.52 12.28 8.16
C PHE A 37 12.18 13.75 7.88
N GLY A 38 11.14 14.29 8.52
CA GLY A 38 10.71 15.68 8.33
C GLY A 38 10.20 15.98 6.92
N THR A 39 9.58 15.02 6.25
CA THR A 39 9.09 15.17 4.88
C THR A 39 7.80 14.38 4.64
N GLU A 40 6.93 14.92 3.79
CA GLU A 40 5.73 14.22 3.28
C GLU A 40 6.03 13.42 2.00
N ASP A 41 7.20 13.55 1.42
CA ASP A 41 7.60 12.85 0.20
C ASP A 41 8.00 11.41 0.51
N LEU A 42 7.10 10.47 0.20
CA LEU A 42 7.35 9.04 0.39
C LEU A 42 8.51 8.52 -0.45
N GLY A 43 8.73 9.08 -1.64
CA GLY A 43 9.85 8.72 -2.50
C GLY A 43 11.20 9.09 -1.86
N ALA A 44 11.29 10.27 -1.24
CA ALA A 44 12.47 10.69 -0.49
C ALA A 44 12.73 9.77 0.71
N ILE A 45 11.68 9.37 1.43
CA ILE A 45 11.79 8.43 2.56
C ILE A 45 12.28 7.06 2.07
N GLN A 46 11.68 6.52 1.01
CA GLN A 46 12.11 5.25 0.42
C GLN A 46 13.57 5.29 -0.03
N GLN A 47 13.99 6.38 -0.65
CA GLN A 47 15.38 6.58 -1.05
C GLN A 47 16.34 6.61 0.15
N ALA A 48 15.98 7.33 1.22
CA ALA A 48 16.77 7.39 2.46
C ALA A 48 16.88 6.02 3.15
N LEU A 49 15.85 5.18 3.03
CA LEU A 49 15.82 3.80 3.53
C LEU A 49 16.44 2.78 2.57
N HIS A 50 16.96 3.22 1.43
CA HIS A 50 17.48 2.34 0.37
C HIS A 50 16.47 1.33 -0.17
N ILE A 51 15.19 1.68 -0.15
CA ILE A 51 14.11 0.87 -0.72
C ILE A 51 14.13 1.00 -2.24
N ASP A 52 14.06 -0.13 -2.94
CA ASP A 52 14.03 -0.16 -4.41
C ASP A 52 12.60 0.07 -4.93
N GLY A 53 11.60 -0.42 -4.19
CA GLY A 53 10.19 -0.17 -4.40
C GLY A 53 9.60 -0.78 -5.67
N PHE A 54 8.27 -0.84 -5.71
CA PHE A 54 7.48 -1.19 -6.89
C PHE A 54 6.45 -0.11 -7.18
N SER A 55 6.19 0.15 -8.44
CA SER A 55 5.05 0.97 -8.85
C SER A 55 3.93 0.05 -9.32
N GLY A 56 2.79 0.13 -8.65
CA GLY A 56 1.59 -0.57 -9.09
C GLY A 56 0.97 0.11 -10.32
N VAL A 57 0.58 -0.70 -11.28
CA VAL A 57 -0.24 -0.27 -12.42
C VAL A 57 -1.54 -1.06 -12.38
N GLY A 58 -2.67 -0.38 -12.35
CA GLY A 58 -3.97 -1.00 -12.33
C GLY A 58 -5.00 -0.24 -13.18
N PRO A 59 -6.08 -0.89 -13.59
CA PRO A 59 -7.17 -0.23 -14.31
C PRO A 59 -7.90 0.75 -13.39
N ALA A 60 -8.41 1.83 -13.98
CA ALA A 60 -9.37 2.69 -13.31
C ALA A 60 -10.77 2.06 -13.39
N TYR A 61 -11.52 2.13 -12.29
CA TYR A 61 -12.92 1.72 -12.30
C TYR A 61 -13.77 2.72 -13.10
N VAL A 62 -14.51 2.21 -14.07
CA VAL A 62 -15.43 2.97 -14.93
C VAL A 62 -16.81 2.30 -14.85
N GLY A 63 -17.52 2.54 -13.78
CA GLY A 63 -18.83 1.93 -13.52
C GLY A 63 -19.76 2.86 -12.75
N PRO A 64 -20.94 2.39 -12.34
CA PRO A 64 -21.84 3.13 -11.46
C PRO A 64 -21.14 3.53 -10.16
N ALA A 65 -21.58 4.66 -9.58
CA ALA A 65 -21.06 5.08 -8.29
C ALA A 65 -21.22 3.97 -7.24
N VAL A 66 -20.14 3.71 -6.50
CA VAL A 66 -20.17 2.74 -5.40
C VAL A 66 -21.08 3.28 -4.28
N PRO A 67 -21.97 2.45 -3.69
CA PRO A 67 -22.85 2.89 -2.63
C PRO A 67 -22.09 3.46 -1.42
N THR A 68 -22.67 4.50 -0.82
CA THR A 68 -22.19 5.05 0.46
C THR A 68 -23.09 4.58 1.58
N HIS A 69 -22.51 4.31 2.75
CA HIS A 69 -23.23 3.80 3.92
C HIS A 69 -23.22 4.83 5.06
N THR A 70 -24.35 5.01 5.72
CA THR A 70 -24.51 5.98 6.83
C THR A 70 -23.83 5.53 8.11
N ASP A 71 -23.50 4.26 8.24
CA ASP A 71 -22.78 3.67 9.37
C ASP A 71 -21.25 3.82 9.26
N GLY A 72 -20.77 4.50 8.22
CA GLY A 72 -19.34 4.70 7.97
C GLY A 72 -18.65 3.51 7.29
N ALA A 73 -19.37 2.46 6.94
CA ALA A 73 -18.82 1.36 6.15
C ALA A 73 -18.47 1.84 4.73
N THR A 74 -17.43 1.29 4.18
CA THR A 74 -17.05 1.45 2.77
C THR A 74 -17.44 0.21 1.98
N GLU A 75 -17.72 0.39 0.70
CA GLU A 75 -18.02 -0.72 -0.21
C GLU A 75 -17.12 -0.60 -1.44
N ASP A 76 -16.66 -1.72 -1.97
CA ASP A 76 -15.93 -1.74 -3.24
C ASP A 76 -16.87 -2.08 -4.41
N TYR A 77 -16.33 -2.05 -5.62
CA TYR A 77 -17.10 -2.33 -6.84
C TYR A 77 -17.50 -3.82 -7.00
N TRP A 78 -17.07 -4.70 -6.10
CA TRP A 78 -17.51 -6.10 -6.00
C TRP A 78 -18.67 -6.30 -5.02
N GLY A 79 -19.08 -5.21 -4.33
CA GLY A 79 -20.13 -5.27 -3.29
C GLY A 79 -19.61 -5.76 -1.93
N MET A 80 -18.30 -5.90 -1.75
CA MET A 80 -17.73 -6.22 -0.45
C MET A 80 -17.74 -4.98 0.43
N ARG A 81 -18.22 -5.11 1.67
CA ARG A 81 -18.25 -4.02 2.65
C ARG A 81 -17.18 -4.18 3.69
N TYR A 82 -16.65 -3.06 4.12
CA TYR A 82 -15.58 -2.98 5.12
C TYR A 82 -15.95 -1.97 6.19
N ALA A 83 -15.70 -2.33 7.46
CA ALA A 83 -15.83 -1.43 8.60
C ALA A 83 -14.46 -1.19 9.24
N ALA A 84 -14.25 0.03 9.72
CA ALA A 84 -13.04 0.38 10.44
C ALA A 84 -13.08 -0.20 11.86
N MET A 85 -12.16 -1.11 12.15
CA MET A 85 -11.95 -1.70 13.47
C MET A 85 -10.76 -1.04 14.13
N ARG A 86 -10.99 -0.44 15.32
CA ARG A 86 -9.95 0.22 16.10
C ARG A 86 -9.29 -0.77 17.05
N TYR A 87 -7.99 -0.66 17.19
CA TYR A 87 -7.20 -1.34 18.20
C TYR A 87 -6.26 -0.33 18.89
N GLU A 88 -5.51 -0.75 19.88
CA GLU A 88 -4.74 0.12 20.77
C GLU A 88 -3.81 1.12 20.02
N THR A 89 -3.18 0.69 18.95
CA THR A 89 -2.16 1.46 18.23
C THR A 89 -2.56 1.91 16.82
N GLY A 90 -3.79 1.63 16.38
CA GLY A 90 -4.22 1.99 15.03
C GLY A 90 -5.63 1.53 14.68
N LEU A 91 -5.88 1.39 13.39
CA LEU A 91 -7.12 0.83 12.86
C LEU A 91 -6.84 -0.03 11.63
N TYR A 92 -7.72 -1.01 11.38
CA TYR A 92 -7.74 -1.76 10.12
C TYR A 92 -9.18 -1.84 9.59
N MET A 93 -9.30 -2.12 8.30
CA MET A 93 -10.59 -2.31 7.63
C MET A 93 -10.93 -3.79 7.64
N GLU A 94 -12.00 -4.17 8.35
CA GLU A 94 -12.50 -5.53 8.40
C GLU A 94 -13.64 -5.74 7.41
N GLN A 95 -13.60 -6.83 6.68
CA GLN A 95 -14.67 -7.20 5.76
C GLN A 95 -15.89 -7.69 6.56
N THR A 96 -17.03 -7.03 6.38
CA THR A 96 -18.26 -7.28 7.14
C THR A 96 -19.39 -7.85 6.30
N HIS A 97 -19.25 -7.84 4.98
CA HIS A 97 -20.23 -8.41 4.06
C HIS A 97 -19.53 -9.15 2.91
N TYR A 98 -20.05 -10.33 2.62
CA TYR A 98 -19.54 -11.28 1.62
C TYR A 98 -20.62 -11.54 0.57
N PRO A 99 -20.58 -10.90 -0.60
CA PRO A 99 -21.67 -10.96 -1.58
C PRO A 99 -21.98 -12.37 -2.12
N LEU A 100 -21.01 -13.29 -1.98
CA LEU A 100 -21.11 -14.68 -2.48
C LEU A 100 -21.29 -15.71 -1.36
N ALA A 101 -21.49 -15.29 -0.12
CA ALA A 101 -21.73 -16.20 1.03
C ALA A 101 -23.19 -16.50 1.25
#